data_5a65adc8f7242e630219bd3ea3d8b32c
#
_entry.id   5a65adc8f7242e630219bd3ea3d8b32c
#
_cell.length_a   1.000
_cell.length_b   1.000
_cell.length_c   1.000
_cell.angle_alpha   90.00
_cell.angle_beta   90.00
_cell.angle_gamma   90.00
#
_symmetry.space_group_name_H-M   'P 1'
#
loop_
_entity.id
_entity.type
_entity.pdbx_description
1 polymer ?
#
loop_
_entity_poly.entity_id
_entity_poly.type
_entity_poly.pdbx_seq_one_letter_code
_entity_poly.pdbx_strand_id
1 'polypeptide(L)'
;MKKTKFEILIFICMILLGLGCFLIATKNNQYNFFEDILSRYPEENIAGTLMVDLTHDGNDELLVISQDALEITLEIYAIIDGNPIVIYKDHASDNHAGWRWYYLLLLTIKTISYSIHLRYGMA
;
A
#
# COMPACT_ATOMS: atom_id res chain seq x y z
N MET A 1 38.01 24.85 -19.69
CA MET A 1 36.82 24.22 -20.26
C MET A 1 36.57 22.80 -19.76
N LYS A 2 37.59 21.97 -19.51
CA LYS A 2 37.37 20.64 -18.93
C LYS A 2 36.88 20.65 -17.48
N LYS A 3 37.19 21.66 -16.67
CA LYS A 3 36.80 21.83 -15.28
C LYS A 3 35.30 22.05 -15.12
N THR A 4 34.68 22.87 -15.96
CA THR A 4 33.24 23.19 -15.89
C THR A 4 32.33 22.00 -16.23
N LYS A 5 32.74 21.15 -17.16
CA LYS A 5 31.99 19.92 -17.50
C LYS A 5 32.01 18.89 -16.36
N PHE A 6 33.12 18.81 -15.66
CA PHE A 6 33.28 17.91 -14.52
C PHE A 6 32.46 18.39 -13.32
N GLU A 7 32.45 19.69 -13.05
CA GLU A 7 31.61 20.28 -11.98
C GLU A 7 30.13 20.11 -12.24
N ILE A 8 29.67 20.28 -13.49
CA ILE A 8 28.29 20.05 -13.88
C ILE A 8 27.92 18.57 -13.71
N LEU A 9 28.79 17.64 -14.06
CA LEU A 9 28.56 16.21 -13.88
C LEU A 9 28.41 15.85 -12.41
N ILE A 10 29.26 16.35 -11.54
CA ILE A 10 29.17 16.16 -10.08
C ILE A 10 27.85 16.70 -9.54
N PHE A 11 27.43 17.89 -9.99
CA PHE A 11 26.19 18.51 -9.55
C PHE A 11 24.95 17.69 -9.97
N ILE A 12 24.95 17.16 -11.19
CA ILE A 12 23.88 16.26 -11.68
C ILE A 12 23.85 14.97 -10.85
N CYS A 13 24.99 14.36 -10.57
CA CYS A 13 25.06 13.16 -9.72
C CYS A 13 24.54 13.41 -8.31
N MET A 14 24.84 14.56 -7.70
CA MET A 14 24.33 14.93 -6.38
C MET A 14 22.81 15.09 -6.37
N ILE A 15 22.23 15.70 -7.43
CA ILE A 15 20.76 15.84 -7.56
C ILE A 15 20.11 14.46 -7.70
N LEU A 16 20.65 13.58 -8.53
CA LEU A 16 20.12 12.23 -8.73
C LEU A 16 20.18 11.38 -7.46
N LEU A 17 21.26 11.47 -6.69
CA LEU A 17 21.40 10.82 -5.39
C LEU A 17 20.39 11.36 -4.37
N GLY A 18 20.21 12.67 -4.33
CA GLY A 18 19.24 13.32 -3.44
C GLY A 18 17.80 12.89 -3.75
N LEU A 19 17.42 12.83 -5.02
CA LEU A 19 16.11 12.35 -5.47
C LEU A 19 15.91 10.86 -5.12
N GLY A 20 16.92 10.03 -5.33
CA GLY A 20 16.86 8.60 -4.97
C GLY A 20 16.65 8.39 -3.46
N CYS A 21 17.37 9.11 -2.62
CA CYS A 21 17.20 9.07 -1.16
C CYS A 21 15.82 9.56 -0.74
N PHE A 22 15.30 10.60 -1.36
CA PHE A 22 13.95 11.13 -1.08
C PHE A 22 12.86 10.10 -1.39
N LEU A 23 12.93 9.43 -2.54
CA LEU A 23 11.97 8.39 -2.94
C LEU A 23 11.99 7.18 -2.00
N ILE A 24 13.19 6.77 -1.55
CA ILE A 24 13.33 5.67 -0.58
C ILE A 24 12.75 6.09 0.79
N ALA A 25 13.01 7.30 1.24
CA ALA A 25 12.50 7.82 2.51
C ALA A 25 10.97 7.90 2.52
N THR A 26 10.33 8.31 1.44
CA THR A 26 8.86 8.36 1.34
C THR A 26 8.22 6.96 1.38
N LYS A 27 8.80 5.97 0.72
CA LYS A 27 8.35 4.57 0.81
C LYS A 27 8.50 4.00 2.23
N ASN A 28 9.61 4.24 2.89
CA ASN A 28 9.82 3.78 4.25
C ASN A 28 8.81 4.38 5.23
N ASN A 29 8.46 5.66 5.07
CA ASN A 29 7.44 6.30 5.89
C ASN A 29 6.06 5.65 5.72
N GLN A 30 5.66 5.32 4.50
CA GLN A 30 4.40 4.63 4.24
C GLN A 30 4.35 3.26 4.92
N TYR A 31 5.44 2.50 4.87
CA TYR A 31 5.57 1.21 5.53
C TYR A 31 5.40 1.32 7.05
N ASN A 32 6.02 2.30 7.68
CA ASN A 32 5.92 2.55 9.12
C ASN A 32 4.47 2.89 9.54
N PHE A 33 3.73 3.63 8.74
CA PHE A 33 2.32 3.92 9.00
C PHE A 33 1.46 2.65 8.95
N PHE A 34 1.71 1.79 8.00
CA PHE A 34 0.94 0.54 7.88
C PHE A 34 1.26 -0.44 9.01
N GLU A 35 2.51 -0.52 9.45
CA GLU A 35 2.87 -1.29 10.65
C GLU A 35 2.17 -0.76 11.91
N ASP A 36 2.10 0.56 12.08
CA ASP A 36 1.37 1.17 13.19
C ASP A 36 -0.13 0.84 13.14
N ILE A 37 -0.74 0.84 11.96
CA ILE A 37 -2.14 0.42 11.78
C ILE A 37 -2.30 -1.05 12.18
N LEU A 38 -1.45 -1.94 11.68
CA LEU A 38 -1.52 -3.37 11.95
C LEU A 38 -1.31 -3.69 13.44
N SER A 39 -0.51 -2.91 14.14
CA SER A 39 -0.28 -3.06 15.58
C SER A 39 -1.53 -2.79 16.45
N ARG A 40 -2.54 -2.13 15.89
CA ARG A 40 -3.81 -1.85 16.57
C ARG A 40 -4.76 -3.05 16.59
N TYR A 41 -4.49 -4.07 15.78
CA TYR A 41 -5.25 -5.31 15.73
C TYR A 41 -4.54 -6.38 16.55
N PRO A 42 -5.25 -7.23 17.31
CA PRO A 42 -4.68 -8.47 17.81
C PRO A 42 -4.18 -9.33 16.64
N GLU A 43 -2.98 -9.85 16.73
CA GLU A 43 -2.35 -10.62 15.63
C GLU A 43 -3.20 -11.82 15.21
N GLU A 44 -3.82 -12.49 16.18
CA GLU A 44 -4.73 -13.61 15.96
C GLU A 44 -6.01 -13.23 15.20
N ASN A 45 -6.39 -11.96 15.21
CA ASN A 45 -7.59 -11.48 14.52
C ASN A 45 -7.34 -11.07 13.06
N ILE A 46 -6.08 -10.93 12.66
CA ILE A 46 -5.74 -10.57 11.27
C ILE A 46 -5.86 -11.81 10.39
N ALA A 47 -6.87 -11.84 9.53
CA ALA A 47 -7.08 -12.92 8.57
C ALA A 47 -6.28 -12.73 7.28
N GLY A 48 -6.02 -11.49 6.89
CA GLY A 48 -5.23 -11.18 5.72
C GLY A 48 -4.97 -9.70 5.55
N THR A 49 -3.88 -9.39 4.87
CA THR A 49 -3.50 -8.03 4.50
C THR A 49 -3.03 -7.98 3.05
N LEU A 50 -3.28 -6.87 2.39
CA LEU A 50 -2.81 -6.62 1.03
C LEU A 50 -2.47 -5.14 0.87
N MET A 51 -1.29 -4.87 0.32
CA MET A 51 -0.90 -3.53 -0.10
C MET A 51 -1.01 -3.43 -1.61
N VAL A 52 -1.80 -2.48 -2.09
CA VAL A 52 -2.04 -2.27 -3.51
C VAL A 52 -2.50 -0.83 -3.77
N ASP A 53 -2.00 -0.23 -4.84
CA ASP A 53 -2.45 1.08 -5.30
C ASP A 53 -3.82 0.96 -6.01
N LEU A 54 -4.89 1.11 -5.24
CA LEU A 54 -6.27 1.04 -5.73
C LEU A 54 -6.73 2.31 -6.42
N THR A 55 -6.24 3.45 -5.97
CA THR A 55 -6.63 4.76 -6.48
C THR A 55 -5.83 5.18 -7.70
N HIS A 56 -4.76 4.45 -8.04
CA HIS A 56 -3.82 4.76 -9.13
C HIS A 56 -3.14 6.12 -9.00
N ASP A 57 -2.89 6.55 -7.77
CA ASP A 57 -2.18 7.78 -7.46
C ASP A 57 -0.67 7.60 -7.22
N GLY A 58 -0.19 6.35 -7.31
CA GLY A 58 1.20 5.98 -7.08
C GLY A 58 1.52 5.62 -5.63
N ASN A 59 0.53 5.69 -4.73
CA ASN A 59 0.65 5.27 -3.34
C ASN A 59 -0.20 4.03 -3.10
N ASP A 60 0.33 3.09 -2.31
CA ASP A 60 -0.40 1.89 -1.97
C ASP A 60 -1.40 2.16 -0.83
N GLU A 61 -2.59 1.61 -0.95
CA GLU A 61 -3.54 1.46 0.13
C GLU A 61 -3.30 0.14 0.86
N LEU A 62 -3.62 0.10 2.15
CA LEU A 62 -3.57 -1.10 2.97
C LEU A 62 -4.97 -1.66 3.16
N LEU A 63 -5.20 -2.88 2.68
CA LEU A 63 -6.39 -3.65 2.98
C LEU A 63 -6.11 -4.54 4.18
N VAL A 64 -6.99 -4.49 5.18
CA VAL A 64 -6.93 -5.37 6.36
C VAL A 64 -8.24 -6.13 6.48
N ILE A 65 -8.14 -7.45 6.45
CA ILE A 65 -9.25 -8.33 6.80
C ILE A 65 -9.00 -8.85 8.21
N SER A 66 -9.87 -8.50 9.11
CA SER A 66 -9.84 -8.95 10.50
C SER A 66 -11.07 -9.77 10.82
N GLN A 67 -10.90 -10.72 11.75
CA GLN A 67 -11.99 -11.53 12.27
C GLN A 67 -11.97 -11.47 13.79
N ASP A 68 -13.09 -11.10 14.37
CA ASP A 68 -13.32 -11.12 15.82
C ASP A 68 -14.60 -11.89 16.10
N ALA A 69 -14.47 -13.00 16.82
CA ALA A 69 -15.57 -13.95 17.10
C ALA A 69 -16.27 -14.37 15.79
N LEU A 70 -17.49 -13.89 15.55
CA LEU A 70 -18.29 -14.24 14.38
C LEU A 70 -18.39 -13.10 13.35
N GLU A 71 -17.59 -12.05 13.51
CA GLU A 71 -17.62 -10.89 12.63
C GLU A 71 -16.32 -10.79 11.83
N ILE A 72 -16.46 -10.65 10.52
CA ILE A 72 -15.37 -10.38 9.60
C ILE A 72 -15.48 -8.93 9.16
N THR A 73 -14.38 -8.19 9.28
CA THR A 73 -14.31 -6.79 8.89
C THR A 73 -13.25 -6.59 7.82
N LEU A 74 -13.59 -5.86 6.77
CA LEU A 74 -12.66 -5.35 5.76
C LEU A 74 -12.49 -3.85 5.97
N GLU A 75 -11.28 -3.41 6.18
CA GLU A 75 -10.92 -1.99 6.24
C GLU A 75 -9.85 -1.67 5.21
N ILE A 76 -10.02 -0.56 4.51
CA ILE A 76 -9.03 -0.05 3.56
C ILE A 76 -8.52 1.28 4.09
N TYR A 77 -7.22 1.37 4.27
CA TYR A 77 -6.52 2.56 4.74
C TYR A 77 -5.73 3.20 3.62
N ALA A 78 -5.82 4.52 3.51
CA ALA A 78 -4.96 5.35 2.68
C ALA A 78 -4.17 6.33 3.56
N ILE A 79 -3.02 6.75 3.07
CA ILE A 79 -2.25 7.84 3.68
C ILE A 79 -2.62 9.14 2.98
N ILE A 80 -3.31 10.01 3.68
CA ILE A 80 -3.72 11.33 3.18
C ILE A 80 -3.11 12.40 4.06
N ASP A 81 -2.34 13.31 3.46
CA ASP A 81 -1.61 14.36 4.18
C ASP A 81 -0.75 13.83 5.35
N GLY A 82 -0.10 12.67 5.13
CA GLY A 82 0.75 12.01 6.12
C GLY A 82 0.00 11.29 7.25
N ASN A 83 -1.32 11.17 7.16
CA ASN A 83 -2.14 10.49 8.17
C ASN A 83 -2.86 9.27 7.57
N PRO A 84 -2.89 8.13 8.28
CA PRO A 84 -3.68 6.99 7.87
C PRO A 84 -5.17 7.27 8.10
N ILE A 85 -5.95 7.11 7.04
CA ILE A 85 -7.41 7.33 7.05
C ILE A 85 -8.08 6.09 6.49
N VAL A 86 -9.14 5.64 7.16
CA VAL A 86 -10.02 4.58 6.64
C VAL A 86 -10.88 5.17 5.53
N ILE A 87 -10.67 4.71 4.30
CA ILE A 87 -11.41 5.15 3.12
C ILE A 87 -12.57 4.23 2.79
N TYR A 88 -12.55 3.01 3.29
CA TYR A 88 -13.62 2.03 3.13
C TYR A 88 -13.66 1.08 4.32
N LYS A 89 -14.87 0.74 4.78
CA LYS A 89 -15.10 -0.25 5.82
C LYS A 89 -16.37 -1.03 5.51
N ASP A 90 -16.27 -2.35 5.60
CA ASP A 90 -17.39 -3.26 5.48
C ASP A 90 -17.26 -4.39 6.50
N HIS A 91 -18.38 -4.97 6.90
CA HIS A 91 -18.41 -6.08 7.84
C HIS A 91 -19.48 -7.10 7.46
N ALA A 92 -19.21 -8.34 7.76
CA ALA A 92 -20.14 -9.44 7.55
C ALA A 92 -20.07 -10.42 8.72
N SER A 93 -21.22 -11.01 9.06
CA SER A 93 -21.23 -12.11 10.02
C SER A 93 -20.64 -13.39 9.40
N ASP A 94 -19.88 -14.11 10.20
CA ASP A 94 -19.23 -15.36 9.80
C ASP A 94 -20.28 -16.50 9.69
N ASN A 95 -20.89 -16.56 8.53
CA ASN A 95 -21.43 -17.84 8.05
C ASN A 95 -20.40 -18.33 7.03
N HIS A 96 -19.74 -19.40 7.17
CA HIS A 96 -18.71 -20.00 6.29
C HIS A 96 -18.63 -19.48 4.82
N ALA A 97 -19.66 -18.81 4.34
CA ALA A 97 -19.72 -18.09 3.07
C ALA A 97 -18.95 -16.75 3.06
N GLY A 98 -18.86 -16.05 4.20
CA GLY A 98 -18.19 -14.74 4.30
C GLY A 98 -16.70 -14.84 4.02
N TRP A 99 -16.03 -15.85 4.54
CA TRP A 99 -14.62 -16.12 4.28
C TRP A 99 -14.30 -16.27 2.79
N ARG A 100 -15.15 -16.99 2.05
CA ARG A 100 -14.99 -17.17 0.60
C ARG A 100 -15.14 -15.86 -0.14
N TRP A 101 -16.03 -15.00 0.28
CA TRP A 101 -16.24 -13.69 -0.34
C TRP A 101 -15.04 -12.77 -0.20
N TYR A 102 -14.48 -12.62 1.00
CA TYR A 102 -13.32 -11.76 1.21
C TYR A 102 -12.06 -12.32 0.55
N TYR A 103 -11.90 -13.63 0.55
CA TYR A 103 -10.78 -14.26 -0.15
C TYR A 103 -10.89 -14.08 -1.66
N LEU A 104 -12.08 -14.24 -2.23
CA LEU A 104 -12.36 -13.96 -3.64
C LEU A 104 -12.18 -12.48 -3.97
N LEU A 105 -12.60 -11.57 -3.10
CA LEU A 105 -12.41 -10.14 -3.26
C LEU A 105 -10.92 -9.78 -3.29
N LEU A 106 -10.14 -10.28 -2.36
CA LEU A 106 -8.69 -10.11 -2.35
C LEU A 106 -8.03 -10.64 -3.62
N LEU A 107 -8.39 -11.84 -4.05
CA LEU A 107 -7.89 -12.42 -5.30
C LEU A 107 -8.32 -11.59 -6.52
N THR A 108 -9.54 -11.10 -6.55
CA THR A 108 -10.08 -10.28 -7.63
C THR A 108 -9.36 -8.93 -7.69
N ILE A 109 -9.19 -8.26 -6.59
CA ILE A 109 -8.46 -6.99 -6.51
C ILE A 109 -7.01 -7.18 -6.96
N LYS A 110 -6.35 -8.24 -6.49
CA LYS A 110 -4.99 -8.59 -6.89
C LYS A 110 -4.89 -8.87 -8.39
N THR A 111 -5.86 -9.58 -8.95
CA THR A 111 -5.91 -9.90 -10.38
C THR A 111 -6.19 -8.66 -11.23
N ILE A 112 -7.13 -7.79 -10.81
CA ILE A 112 -7.44 -6.54 -11.49
C ILE A 112 -6.24 -5.60 -11.46
N SER A 113 -5.60 -5.43 -10.33
CA SER A 113 -4.39 -4.61 -10.18
C SER A 113 -3.28 -5.11 -11.10
N TYR A 114 -3.05 -6.41 -11.15
CA TYR A 114 -2.07 -7.02 -12.04
C TYR A 114 -2.42 -6.84 -13.52
N SER A 115 -3.68 -7.00 -13.89
CA SER A 115 -4.17 -6.81 -15.27
C SER A 115 -4.04 -5.37 -15.74
N ILE A 116 -4.32 -4.41 -14.88
CA ILE A 116 -4.16 -2.98 -15.17
C ILE A 116 -2.67 -2.65 -15.34
N HIS A 117 -1.83 -3.18 -14.47
CA HIS A 117 -0.38 -2.99 -14.55
C HIS A 117 0.20 -3.49 -15.87
N LEU A 118 -0.21 -4.68 -16.32
CA LEU A 118 0.18 -5.23 -17.62
C LEU A 118 -0.36 -4.42 -18.80
N ARG A 119 -1.61 -3.96 -18.73
CA ARG A 119 -2.28 -3.27 -19.85
C ARG A 119 -1.74 -1.87 -20.09
N TYR A 120 -1.37 -1.16 -19.05
CA TYR A 120 -0.90 0.23 -19.14
C TYR A 120 0.63 0.37 -19.09
N GLY A 121 1.36 -0.73 -18.98
CA GLY A 121 2.83 -0.72 -19.02
C GLY A 121 3.49 0.12 -17.93
N MET A 122 2.80 0.34 -16.81
CA MET A 122 3.36 1.01 -15.65
C MET A 122 4.26 0.03 -14.92
N ALA A 123 5.55 0.14 -15.25
CA ALA A 123 6.58 -0.61 -14.54
C ALA A 123 6.77 -0.06 -13.12
#